data_bee0c8d4d7263bfa1ad899fb6a24530c
#
_entry.id   bee0c8d4d7263bfa1ad899fb6a24530c
#
_cell.length_a   1.000
_cell.length_b   1.000
_cell.length_c   1.000
_cell.angle_alpha   90.00
_cell.angle_beta   90.00
_cell.angle_gamma   90.00
#
_symmetry.space_group_name_H-M   'P 1'
#
loop_
_entity.id
_entity.type
_entity.pdbx_description
1 polymer ?
#
loop_
_entity_poly.entity_id
_entity_poly.type
_entity_poly.pdbx_seq_one_letter_code
_entity_poly.pdbx_strand_id
1 'polypeptide(L)'
;MKKNLTLSIAALVAIVASGTTVQAQQLSGAGASFPAPLYQRWGAEYSKLHPDVQVNYQSVGSGAGVKNFTAGVVDFGASDAAMTDAEIAKVANGVVLIPATAGEIVYAYNLPGVESLNLSREAMAGIYLGTITKWNDPVIAKDNAGTTLPDMPIQVSYRSDGSGTTFVFTQHLSAISPEFADKIGTDKSVTFPVGVGGKGNEGVTALVQQAPGAVGYVEYGYAKNNGLKMANLQNKSGKFVAPDIASAAATLANVEMPANLRVWPIDPEGADDYPIVSFTWLLLNKKYSDAAKLTALKDFVTWGLTDGQKFSEELGYVPLPAPVVEKAKAALATIE
;
A
#
# COMPACT_ATOMS: atom_id res chain seq x y z
N MET A 1 92.50 -6.38 -19.77
CA MET A 1 91.50 -7.13 -19.00
C MET A 1 90.19 -6.34 -19.04
N LYS A 2 89.27 -6.71 -19.92
CA LYS A 2 87.90 -6.06 -19.99
C LYS A 2 86.94 -7.01 -19.40
N LYS A 3 86.24 -6.61 -18.29
CA LYS A 3 85.20 -7.37 -17.66
C LYS A 3 83.86 -6.98 -18.30
N ASN A 4 83.22 -7.93 -18.94
CA ASN A 4 81.84 -7.78 -19.44
C ASN A 4 80.83 -7.99 -18.27
N LEU A 5 80.04 -6.99 -18.08
CA LEU A 5 78.93 -7.03 -17.09
C LEU A 5 77.64 -7.32 -17.85
N THR A 6 77.11 -8.53 -17.74
CA THR A 6 75.82 -8.97 -18.33
C THR A 6 74.72 -8.54 -17.41
N LEU A 7 73.86 -7.61 -17.86
CA LEU A 7 72.67 -7.19 -17.15
C LEU A 7 71.49 -8.12 -17.52
N SER A 8 71.03 -8.93 -16.58
CA SER A 8 69.82 -9.73 -16.75
C SER A 8 68.60 -8.89 -16.41
N ILE A 9 67.79 -8.59 -17.40
CA ILE A 9 66.50 -7.92 -17.23
C ILE A 9 65.45 -9.01 -16.94
N ALA A 10 64.99 -9.12 -15.70
CA ALA A 10 63.83 -9.91 -15.30
C ALA A 10 62.54 -9.15 -15.66
N ALA A 11 61.83 -9.56 -16.69
CA ALA A 11 60.52 -9.02 -17.06
C ALA A 11 59.45 -9.51 -16.05
N LEU A 12 58.98 -8.61 -15.19
CA LEU A 12 57.86 -8.87 -14.29
C LEU A 12 56.56 -8.75 -15.10
N VAL A 13 55.92 -9.86 -15.47
CA VAL A 13 54.59 -9.86 -16.10
C VAL A 13 53.54 -9.63 -15.00
N ALA A 14 53.05 -8.40 -14.87
CA ALA A 14 51.90 -8.08 -14.03
C ALA A 14 50.65 -8.60 -14.73
N ILE A 15 50.07 -9.70 -14.23
CA ILE A 15 48.73 -10.16 -14.62
C ILE A 15 47.72 -9.19 -13.98
N VAL A 16 47.26 -8.22 -14.75
CA VAL A 16 46.10 -7.39 -14.37
C VAL A 16 44.86 -8.28 -14.50
N ALA A 17 44.40 -8.86 -13.37
CA ALA A 17 43.11 -9.47 -13.31
C ALA A 17 42.07 -8.38 -13.50
N SER A 18 41.56 -8.22 -14.72
CA SER A 18 40.39 -7.38 -15.03
C SER A 18 39.17 -8.04 -14.39
N GLY A 19 38.94 -7.74 -13.12
CA GLY A 19 37.68 -8.04 -12.48
C GLY A 19 36.61 -7.24 -13.21
N THR A 20 35.81 -7.90 -14.04
CA THR A 20 34.56 -7.33 -14.54
C THR A 20 33.66 -7.12 -13.33
N THR A 21 33.60 -5.90 -12.86
CA THR A 21 32.52 -5.50 -11.89
C THR A 21 31.22 -5.69 -12.64
N VAL A 22 30.50 -6.77 -12.35
CA VAL A 22 29.10 -6.92 -12.78
C VAL A 22 28.35 -5.78 -12.09
N GLN A 23 27.93 -4.80 -12.87
CA GLN A 23 27.11 -3.72 -12.35
C GLN A 23 25.75 -4.31 -11.97
N ALA A 24 25.32 -4.10 -10.72
CA ALA A 24 24.05 -4.61 -10.24
C ALA A 24 22.90 -4.08 -11.09
N GLN A 25 21.98 -4.98 -11.48
CA GLN A 25 20.75 -4.61 -12.20
C GLN A 25 19.89 -3.73 -11.29
N GLN A 26 19.57 -2.52 -11.76
CA GLN A 26 18.72 -1.58 -11.02
C GLN A 26 17.27 -1.77 -11.43
N LEU A 27 16.40 -1.99 -10.44
CA LEU A 27 14.94 -2.01 -10.58
C LEU A 27 14.35 -0.80 -9.84
N SER A 28 13.73 0.11 -10.58
CA SER A 28 13.10 1.30 -10.04
C SER A 28 11.58 1.15 -10.00
N GLY A 29 10.98 1.36 -8.84
CA GLY A 29 9.53 1.36 -8.65
C GLY A 29 9.05 2.62 -7.97
N ALA A 30 7.81 3.04 -8.26
CA ALA A 30 7.17 4.14 -7.56
C ALA A 30 5.65 3.99 -7.54
N GLY A 31 5.01 4.50 -6.48
CA GLY A 31 3.56 4.48 -6.41
C GLY A 31 2.99 4.55 -5.00
N ALA A 32 1.98 3.73 -4.76
CA ALA A 32 1.20 3.71 -3.54
C ALA A 32 2.06 3.73 -2.27
N SER A 33 1.67 4.57 -1.31
CA SER A 33 2.28 4.56 0.03
C SER A 33 1.79 3.40 0.89
N PHE A 34 0.59 2.90 0.61
CA PHE A 34 -0.01 1.77 1.32
C PHE A 34 0.97 0.59 1.44
N PRO A 35 1.57 -0.01 0.38
CA PRO A 35 2.49 -1.13 0.49
C PRO A 35 3.96 -0.71 0.69
N ALA A 36 4.28 0.57 0.77
CA ALA A 36 5.66 1.03 0.71
C ALA A 36 6.60 0.40 1.76
N PRO A 37 6.21 0.24 3.04
CA PRO A 37 7.04 -0.45 4.02
C PRO A 37 7.39 -1.89 3.62
N LEU A 38 6.42 -2.63 3.08
CA LEU A 38 6.64 -4.01 2.62
C LEU A 38 7.54 -4.06 1.39
N TYR A 39 7.30 -3.20 0.38
CA TYR A 39 8.11 -3.19 -0.85
C TYR A 39 9.55 -2.76 -0.58
N GLN A 40 9.77 -1.81 0.33
CA GLN A 40 11.11 -1.43 0.79
C GLN A 40 11.79 -2.58 1.55
N ARG A 41 11.04 -3.30 2.41
CA ARG A 41 11.55 -4.50 3.07
C ARG A 41 11.89 -5.59 2.06
N TRP A 42 11.03 -5.83 1.08
CA TRP A 42 11.31 -6.79 0.00
C TRP A 42 12.58 -6.43 -0.75
N GLY A 43 12.73 -5.17 -1.18
CA GLY A 43 13.93 -4.72 -1.87
C GLY A 43 15.21 -4.94 -1.05
N ALA A 44 15.18 -4.58 0.22
CA ALA A 44 16.31 -4.74 1.13
C ALA A 44 16.69 -6.22 1.36
N GLU A 45 15.70 -7.09 1.60
CA GLU A 45 15.95 -8.51 1.84
C GLU A 45 16.34 -9.25 0.55
N TYR A 46 15.71 -8.92 -0.57
CA TYR A 46 16.04 -9.51 -1.86
C TYR A 46 17.47 -9.18 -2.30
N SER A 47 17.90 -7.92 -2.15
CA SER A 47 19.27 -7.51 -2.49
C SER A 47 20.35 -8.16 -1.62
N LYS A 48 20.03 -8.64 -0.40
CA LYS A 48 20.97 -9.46 0.41
C LYS A 48 21.16 -10.86 -0.19
N LEU A 49 20.09 -11.44 -0.77
CA LEU A 49 20.11 -12.76 -1.40
C LEU A 49 20.65 -12.70 -2.82
N HIS A 50 20.44 -11.59 -3.52
CA HIS A 50 20.80 -11.31 -4.90
C HIS A 50 21.56 -9.99 -4.99
N PRO A 51 22.88 -9.97 -4.64
CA PRO A 51 23.69 -8.75 -4.62
C PRO A 51 23.86 -8.08 -5.99
N ASP A 52 23.58 -8.84 -7.05
CA ASP A 52 23.55 -8.40 -8.44
C ASP A 52 22.25 -7.67 -8.85
N VAL A 53 21.26 -7.59 -7.95
CA VAL A 53 19.98 -6.86 -8.17
C VAL A 53 19.73 -5.88 -7.03
N GLN A 54 19.45 -4.62 -7.38
CA GLN A 54 19.03 -3.60 -6.43
C GLN A 54 17.64 -3.09 -6.78
N VAL A 55 16.75 -3.10 -5.79
CA VAL A 55 15.35 -2.66 -5.94
C VAL A 55 15.14 -1.40 -5.13
N ASN A 56 14.74 -0.31 -5.81
CA ASN A 56 14.42 0.96 -5.18
C ASN A 56 12.95 1.29 -5.39
N TYR A 57 12.21 1.47 -4.29
CA TYR A 57 10.80 1.85 -4.32
C TYR A 57 10.57 3.22 -3.69
N GLN A 58 9.86 4.10 -4.40
CA GLN A 58 9.50 5.44 -3.95
C GLN A 58 7.99 5.53 -3.63
N SER A 59 7.68 5.89 -2.37
CA SER A 59 6.32 6.20 -1.92
C SER A 59 5.93 7.61 -2.42
N VAL A 60 5.09 7.67 -3.47
CA VAL A 60 4.66 8.93 -4.10
C VAL A 60 3.14 9.04 -4.26
N GLY A 61 2.40 8.00 -3.83
CA GLY A 61 0.96 7.85 -4.00
C GLY A 61 0.58 7.14 -5.30
N SER A 62 -0.57 6.47 -5.29
CA SER A 62 -1.06 5.66 -6.42
C SER A 62 -1.24 6.47 -7.70
N GLY A 63 -1.75 7.70 -7.60
CA GLY A 63 -1.94 8.57 -8.76
C GLY A 63 -0.62 8.90 -9.47
N ALA A 64 0.42 9.27 -8.70
CA ALA A 64 1.75 9.50 -9.25
C ALA A 64 2.40 8.19 -9.73
N GLY A 65 2.14 7.05 -9.05
CA GLY A 65 2.58 5.73 -9.47
C GLY A 65 2.08 5.36 -10.87
N VAL A 66 0.77 5.46 -11.08
CA VAL A 66 0.15 5.22 -12.41
C VAL A 66 0.73 6.16 -13.45
N LYS A 67 0.88 7.46 -13.14
CA LYS A 67 1.43 8.45 -14.06
C LYS A 67 2.89 8.14 -14.45
N ASN A 68 3.75 7.87 -13.48
CA ASN A 68 5.17 7.56 -13.72
C ASN A 68 5.34 6.26 -14.51
N PHE A 69 4.55 5.23 -14.18
CA PHE A 69 4.53 3.98 -14.91
C PHE A 69 4.08 4.15 -16.35
N THR A 70 2.97 4.86 -16.58
CA THR A 70 2.45 5.14 -17.94
C THR A 70 3.45 5.93 -18.79
N ALA A 71 4.21 6.83 -18.17
CA ALA A 71 5.24 7.62 -18.83
C ALA A 71 6.58 6.85 -19.03
N GLY A 72 6.69 5.61 -18.55
CA GLY A 72 7.94 4.80 -18.64
C GLY A 72 9.09 5.34 -17.79
N VAL A 73 8.80 6.12 -16.75
CA VAL A 73 9.84 6.72 -15.86
C VAL A 73 10.38 5.70 -14.87
N VAL A 74 9.58 4.67 -14.56
CA VAL A 74 9.93 3.58 -13.62
C VAL A 74 9.76 2.22 -14.29
N ASP A 75 10.48 1.22 -13.80
CA ASP A 75 10.41 -0.15 -14.31
C ASP A 75 9.11 -0.84 -13.90
N PHE A 76 8.56 -0.48 -12.71
CA PHE A 76 7.25 -0.92 -12.24
C PHE A 76 6.54 0.18 -11.46
N GLY A 77 5.22 0.16 -11.50
CA GLY A 77 4.37 1.04 -10.70
C GLY A 77 3.72 0.30 -9.54
N ALA A 78 3.04 1.03 -8.65
CA ALA A 78 2.16 0.44 -7.65
C ALA A 78 0.94 1.32 -7.37
N SER A 79 -0.22 0.67 -7.17
CA SER A 79 -1.49 1.35 -6.90
C SER A 79 -2.46 0.46 -6.13
N ASP A 80 -3.15 1.03 -5.14
CA ASP A 80 -4.24 0.35 -4.40
C ASP A 80 -5.60 0.54 -5.10
N ALA A 81 -5.66 1.49 -6.06
CA ALA A 81 -6.71 1.55 -7.06
C ALA A 81 -6.17 0.91 -8.35
N ALA A 82 -6.52 -0.35 -8.61
CA ALA A 82 -6.11 -1.02 -9.85
C ALA A 82 -6.45 -0.16 -11.07
N MET A 83 -5.52 -0.10 -12.05
CA MET A 83 -5.73 0.72 -13.25
C MET A 83 -7.03 0.34 -13.96
N THR A 84 -7.78 1.36 -14.36
CA THR A 84 -8.94 1.22 -15.22
C THR A 84 -8.54 0.85 -16.66
N ASP A 85 -9.47 0.31 -17.45
CA ASP A 85 -9.20 -0.02 -18.84
C ASP A 85 -8.76 1.23 -19.65
N ALA A 86 -9.31 2.40 -19.31
CA ALA A 86 -8.92 3.68 -19.92
C ALA A 86 -7.49 4.13 -19.55
N GLU A 87 -7.02 3.81 -18.34
CA GLU A 87 -5.63 4.05 -17.93
C GLU A 87 -4.69 3.03 -18.59
N ILE A 88 -5.08 1.74 -18.63
CA ILE A 88 -4.32 0.66 -19.27
C ILE A 88 -4.10 0.95 -20.77
N ALA A 89 -5.14 1.43 -21.47
CA ALA A 89 -5.05 1.76 -22.90
C ALA A 89 -4.02 2.85 -23.22
N LYS A 90 -3.58 3.63 -22.24
CA LYS A 90 -2.56 4.68 -22.42
C LYS A 90 -1.13 4.17 -22.28
N VAL A 91 -0.93 2.93 -21.81
CA VAL A 91 0.41 2.36 -21.62
C VAL A 91 0.86 1.66 -22.89
N ALA A 92 1.89 2.21 -23.53
CA ALA A 92 2.36 1.74 -24.84
C ALA A 92 2.71 0.24 -24.89
N ASN A 93 3.31 -0.28 -23.82
CA ASN A 93 3.75 -1.68 -23.71
C ASN A 93 2.66 -2.60 -23.11
N GLY A 94 1.43 -2.10 -22.93
CA GLY A 94 0.38 -2.82 -22.19
C GLY A 94 0.69 -2.97 -20.70
N VAL A 95 -0.25 -3.50 -19.94
CA VAL A 95 -0.13 -3.63 -18.48
C VAL A 95 -0.51 -5.04 -18.03
N VAL A 96 0.23 -5.57 -17.08
CA VAL A 96 -0.16 -6.70 -16.22
C VAL A 96 -0.26 -6.18 -14.80
N LEU A 97 -1.42 -6.40 -14.17
CA LEU A 97 -1.68 -6.03 -12.78
C LEU A 97 -1.41 -7.26 -11.91
N ILE A 98 -0.50 -7.13 -10.95
CA ILE A 98 -0.14 -8.23 -10.04
C ILE A 98 -0.54 -7.85 -8.62
N PRO A 99 -1.58 -8.47 -8.02
CA PRO A 99 -1.85 -8.29 -6.60
C PRO A 99 -0.63 -8.78 -5.81
N ALA A 100 -0.12 -7.94 -4.91
CA ALA A 100 1.15 -8.20 -4.23
C ALA A 100 0.98 -8.46 -2.73
N THR A 101 0.05 -7.80 -2.09
CA THR A 101 -0.36 -7.98 -0.69
C THR A 101 -1.74 -7.39 -0.48
N ALA A 102 -2.26 -7.49 0.73
CA ALA A 102 -3.50 -6.85 1.12
C ALA A 102 -3.35 -6.22 2.52
N GLY A 103 -4.29 -5.37 2.90
CA GLY A 103 -4.30 -4.75 4.21
C GLY A 103 -5.60 -4.00 4.48
N GLU A 104 -5.72 -3.51 5.69
CA GLU A 104 -6.86 -2.74 6.17
C GLU A 104 -6.61 -1.25 6.05
N ILE A 105 -7.69 -0.49 5.88
CA ILE A 105 -7.69 0.97 6.05
C ILE A 105 -8.44 1.28 7.32
N VAL A 106 -7.74 1.88 8.28
CA VAL A 106 -8.23 2.10 9.62
C VAL A 106 -8.54 3.58 9.89
N TYR A 107 -9.49 3.84 10.77
CA TYR A 107 -9.66 5.15 11.39
C TYR A 107 -8.69 5.26 12.56
N ALA A 108 -7.50 5.81 12.29
CA ALA A 108 -6.52 6.11 13.33
C ALA A 108 -6.92 7.41 14.04
N TYR A 109 -6.84 7.44 15.37
CA TYR A 109 -7.25 8.61 16.14
C TYR A 109 -6.27 8.95 17.28
N ASN A 110 -6.30 10.21 17.68
CA ASN A 110 -5.56 10.75 18.83
C ASN A 110 -6.53 11.41 19.78
N LEU A 111 -7.20 10.62 20.62
CA LEU A 111 -8.21 11.11 21.57
C LEU A 111 -7.76 10.80 22.99
N PRO A 112 -7.29 11.82 23.76
CA PRO A 112 -6.81 11.62 25.10
C PRO A 112 -7.87 11.01 26.03
N GLY A 113 -7.49 9.98 26.78
CA GLY A 113 -8.38 9.31 27.75
C GLY A 113 -9.34 8.28 27.14
N VAL A 114 -9.36 8.10 25.81
CA VAL A 114 -10.19 7.11 25.12
C VAL A 114 -9.32 5.98 24.60
N GLU A 115 -9.42 4.79 25.22
CA GLU A 115 -8.61 3.63 24.84
C GLU A 115 -9.25 2.78 23.74
N SER A 116 -10.58 2.77 23.67
CA SER A 116 -11.34 2.05 22.66
C SER A 116 -12.45 2.95 22.15
N LEU A 117 -12.66 2.94 20.85
CA LEU A 117 -13.65 3.76 20.16
C LEU A 117 -14.38 2.91 19.12
N ASN A 118 -15.69 2.93 19.16
CA ASN A 118 -16.55 2.33 18.14
C ASN A 118 -17.07 3.44 17.21
N LEU A 119 -17.00 3.22 15.91
CA LEU A 119 -17.59 4.11 14.91
C LEU A 119 -18.62 3.34 14.08
N SER A 120 -19.90 3.73 14.20
CA SER A 120 -20.95 3.21 13.34
C SER A 120 -20.78 3.68 11.90
N ARG A 121 -21.49 3.04 10.97
CA ARG A 121 -21.54 3.42 9.55
C ARG A 121 -21.93 4.89 9.37
N GLU A 122 -22.91 5.36 10.18
CA GLU A 122 -23.32 6.76 10.22
C GLU A 122 -22.19 7.68 10.72
N ALA A 123 -21.49 7.29 11.79
CA ALA A 123 -20.37 8.06 12.33
C ALA A 123 -19.21 8.14 11.35
N MET A 124 -18.84 7.02 10.71
CA MET A 124 -17.78 7.00 9.70
C MET A 124 -18.00 8.01 8.58
N ALA A 125 -19.19 8.01 7.97
CA ALA A 125 -19.53 8.93 6.90
C ALA A 125 -19.67 10.38 7.41
N GLY A 126 -20.36 10.58 8.55
CA GLY A 126 -20.66 11.89 9.10
C GLY A 126 -19.42 12.70 9.48
N ILE A 127 -18.36 12.05 9.97
CA ILE A 127 -17.08 12.70 10.27
C ILE A 127 -16.48 13.33 9.01
N TYR A 128 -16.42 12.62 7.90
CA TYR A 128 -15.82 13.11 6.64
C TYR A 128 -16.78 13.98 5.82
N LEU A 129 -18.09 13.89 6.05
CA LEU A 129 -19.08 14.84 5.55
C LEU A 129 -19.05 16.18 6.32
N GLY A 130 -18.42 16.23 7.50
CA GLY A 130 -18.42 17.39 8.37
C GLY A 130 -19.77 17.63 9.08
N THR A 131 -20.65 16.64 9.09
CA THR A 131 -21.94 16.70 9.82
C THR A 131 -21.76 16.32 11.30
N ILE A 132 -20.76 15.51 11.62
CA ILE A 132 -20.32 15.17 12.97
C ILE A 132 -19.00 15.88 13.23
N THR A 133 -18.99 16.88 14.12
CA THR A 133 -17.87 17.80 14.34
C THR A 133 -17.23 17.71 15.71
N LYS A 134 -17.81 16.95 16.63
CA LYS A 134 -17.31 16.76 18.01
C LYS A 134 -17.29 15.28 18.37
N TRP A 135 -16.32 14.90 19.22
CA TRP A 135 -16.18 13.52 19.67
C TRP A 135 -17.31 13.05 20.58
N ASN A 136 -17.95 13.95 21.34
CA ASN A 136 -19.12 13.66 22.18
C ASN A 136 -20.47 13.80 21.44
N ASP A 137 -20.46 13.84 20.11
CA ASP A 137 -21.68 13.83 19.31
C ASP A 137 -22.56 12.63 19.68
N PRO A 138 -23.91 12.80 19.81
CA PRO A 138 -24.82 11.72 20.17
C PRO A 138 -24.72 10.47 19.29
N VAL A 139 -24.38 10.64 18.00
CA VAL A 139 -24.16 9.52 17.05
C VAL A 139 -22.96 8.67 17.47
N ILE A 140 -21.87 9.29 17.93
CA ILE A 140 -20.71 8.55 18.43
C ILE A 140 -20.96 8.04 19.84
N ALA A 141 -21.55 8.85 20.71
CA ALA A 141 -21.78 8.52 22.12
C ALA A 141 -22.65 7.27 22.32
N LYS A 142 -23.69 7.08 21.50
CA LYS A 142 -24.59 5.91 21.59
C LYS A 142 -23.86 4.58 21.40
N ASP A 143 -22.80 4.57 20.57
CA ASP A 143 -22.04 3.37 20.23
C ASP A 143 -20.87 3.12 21.20
N ASN A 144 -20.66 4.06 22.16
CA ASN A 144 -19.56 4.04 23.11
C ASN A 144 -20.06 4.16 24.57
N ALA A 145 -21.17 3.47 24.89
CA ALA A 145 -21.75 3.46 26.22
C ALA A 145 -20.70 3.05 27.27
N GLY A 146 -20.57 3.87 28.34
CA GLY A 146 -19.56 3.64 29.38
C GLY A 146 -18.23 4.30 29.14
N THR A 147 -17.98 4.87 27.96
CA THR A 147 -16.80 5.67 27.67
C THR A 147 -17.12 7.16 27.76
N THR A 148 -16.35 7.90 28.57
CA THR A 148 -16.47 9.37 28.62
C THR A 148 -15.79 9.97 27.41
N LEU A 149 -16.58 10.37 26.41
CA LEU A 149 -16.08 11.07 25.23
C LEU A 149 -15.92 12.55 25.56
N PRO A 150 -14.75 13.18 25.23
CA PRO A 150 -14.51 14.58 25.53
C PRO A 150 -15.35 15.51 24.64
N ASP A 151 -15.75 16.66 25.17
CA ASP A 151 -16.29 17.77 24.37
C ASP A 151 -15.15 18.48 23.61
N MET A 152 -14.71 17.81 22.55
CA MET A 152 -13.56 18.21 21.75
C MET A 152 -13.91 18.19 20.27
N PRO A 153 -13.51 19.20 19.49
CA PRO A 153 -13.68 19.19 18.04
C PRO A 153 -12.93 18.01 17.39
N ILE A 154 -13.52 17.41 16.37
CA ILE A 154 -12.87 16.42 15.52
C ILE A 154 -11.98 17.15 14.52
N GLN A 155 -10.68 16.83 14.51
CA GLN A 155 -9.72 17.33 13.52
C GLN A 155 -9.50 16.26 12.45
N VAL A 156 -10.19 16.42 11.33
CA VAL A 156 -10.13 15.44 10.23
C VAL A 156 -8.81 15.57 9.48
N SER A 157 -8.14 14.46 9.24
CA SER A 157 -6.95 14.37 8.39
C SER A 157 -7.23 13.47 7.19
N TYR A 158 -6.80 13.90 6.00
CA TYR A 158 -7.01 13.17 4.75
C TYR A 158 -5.79 13.24 3.85
N ARG A 159 -5.80 12.52 2.73
CA ARG A 159 -4.71 12.49 1.77
C ARG A 159 -4.74 13.67 0.82
N SER A 160 -3.62 14.40 0.71
CA SER A 160 -3.46 15.53 -0.21
C SER A 160 -2.94 15.13 -1.60
N ASP A 161 -2.51 13.88 -1.78
CA ASP A 161 -1.99 13.32 -3.03
C ASP A 161 -3.02 12.40 -3.68
N GLY A 162 -2.80 12.03 -4.94
CA GLY A 162 -3.61 11.01 -5.61
C GLY A 162 -3.36 9.62 -4.98
N SER A 163 -4.30 9.15 -4.17
CA SER A 163 -4.15 8.06 -3.22
C SER A 163 -5.06 6.88 -3.52
N GLY A 164 -4.49 5.68 -3.62
CA GLY A 164 -5.28 4.45 -3.65
C GLY A 164 -5.98 4.17 -2.32
N THR A 165 -5.34 4.52 -1.19
CA THR A 165 -5.98 4.46 0.13
C THR A 165 -7.24 5.33 0.17
N THR A 166 -7.19 6.56 -0.37
CA THR A 166 -8.38 7.43 -0.53
C THR A 166 -9.44 6.77 -1.41
N PHE A 167 -9.04 6.16 -2.53
CA PHE A 167 -9.98 5.50 -3.42
C PHE A 167 -10.77 4.40 -2.70
N VAL A 168 -10.09 3.49 -2.01
CA VAL A 168 -10.72 2.38 -1.27
C VAL A 168 -11.58 2.90 -0.12
N PHE A 169 -11.07 3.88 0.64
CA PHE A 169 -11.79 4.52 1.73
C PHE A 169 -13.09 5.18 1.25
N THR A 170 -13.01 6.00 0.21
CA THR A 170 -14.18 6.70 -0.33
C THR A 170 -15.15 5.75 -1.04
N GLN A 171 -14.66 4.66 -1.61
CA GLN A 171 -15.51 3.61 -2.19
C GLN A 171 -16.37 2.95 -1.10
N HIS A 172 -15.78 2.62 0.05
CA HIS A 172 -16.53 2.09 1.18
C HIS A 172 -17.56 3.10 1.72
N LEU A 173 -17.13 4.35 1.97
CA LEU A 173 -18.06 5.39 2.48
C LEU A 173 -19.19 5.68 1.51
N SER A 174 -18.94 5.67 0.21
CA SER A 174 -19.98 5.81 -0.82
C SER A 174 -20.95 4.63 -0.84
N ALA A 175 -20.48 3.41 -0.55
CA ALA A 175 -21.32 2.23 -0.47
C ALA A 175 -22.27 2.24 0.76
N ILE A 176 -21.80 2.82 1.88
CA ILE A 176 -22.57 2.82 3.13
C ILE A 176 -23.39 4.09 3.35
N SER A 177 -23.16 5.17 2.59
CA SER A 177 -23.83 6.46 2.74
C SER A 177 -24.15 7.07 1.35
N PRO A 178 -25.43 7.09 0.95
CA PRO A 178 -25.86 7.78 -0.27
C PRO A 178 -25.48 9.26 -0.29
N GLU A 179 -25.55 9.94 0.87
CA GLU A 179 -25.15 11.34 0.99
C GLU A 179 -23.66 11.55 0.69
N PHE A 180 -22.80 10.62 1.18
CA PHE A 180 -21.37 10.66 0.88
C PHE A 180 -21.11 10.40 -0.60
N ALA A 181 -21.80 9.43 -1.19
CA ALA A 181 -21.70 9.14 -2.62
C ALA A 181 -22.07 10.33 -3.50
N ASP A 182 -23.12 11.07 -3.13
CA ASP A 182 -23.61 12.25 -3.88
C ASP A 182 -22.69 13.47 -3.71
N LYS A 183 -22.25 13.75 -2.47
CA LYS A 183 -21.50 14.98 -2.18
C LYS A 183 -19.99 14.87 -2.43
N ILE A 184 -19.39 13.71 -2.21
CA ILE A 184 -17.94 13.50 -2.27
C ILE A 184 -17.59 12.49 -3.36
N GLY A 185 -18.29 11.35 -3.42
CA GLY A 185 -18.06 10.29 -4.38
C GLY A 185 -16.81 9.46 -4.09
N THR A 186 -16.35 8.74 -5.13
CA THR A 186 -15.22 7.80 -5.07
C THR A 186 -14.16 8.16 -6.09
N ASP A 187 -12.95 8.50 -5.64
CA ASP A 187 -11.78 8.70 -6.51
C ASP A 187 -10.48 8.60 -5.69
N LYS A 188 -9.34 8.56 -6.40
CA LYS A 188 -7.98 8.72 -5.83
C LYS A 188 -7.75 10.12 -5.25
N SER A 189 -8.51 11.12 -5.68
CA SER A 189 -8.49 12.51 -5.21
C SER A 189 -9.91 13.05 -5.15
N VAL A 190 -10.37 13.35 -3.96
CA VAL A 190 -11.70 13.94 -3.70
C VAL A 190 -11.55 15.23 -2.92
N THR A 191 -12.61 16.06 -2.90
CA THR A 191 -12.66 17.27 -2.08
C THR A 191 -13.47 17.00 -0.83
N PHE A 192 -12.81 16.88 0.32
CA PHE A 192 -13.48 16.83 1.60
C PHE A 192 -13.87 18.23 2.07
N PRO A 193 -15.07 18.43 2.65
CA PRO A 193 -15.51 19.73 3.14
C PRO A 193 -14.79 20.19 4.40
N VAL A 194 -14.11 19.29 5.10
CA VAL A 194 -13.43 19.52 6.37
C VAL A 194 -12.06 18.85 6.39
N GLY A 195 -11.17 19.33 7.24
CA GLY A 195 -9.92 18.68 7.55
C GLY A 195 -8.69 19.26 6.88
N VAL A 196 -7.54 18.59 7.09
CA VAL A 196 -6.21 18.97 6.60
C VAL A 196 -5.59 17.81 5.84
N GLY A 197 -4.95 18.11 4.71
CA GLY A 197 -4.31 17.12 3.85
C GLY A 197 -2.88 16.77 4.25
N GLY A 198 -2.58 15.47 4.40
CA GLY A 198 -1.23 14.92 4.56
C GLY A 198 -0.80 14.15 3.31
N LYS A 199 0.46 14.26 2.92
CA LYS A 199 1.00 13.51 1.78
C LYS A 199 1.38 12.09 2.21
N GLY A 200 0.88 11.08 1.51
CA GLY A 200 1.12 9.68 1.82
C GLY A 200 0.39 9.20 3.09
N ASN A 201 0.42 7.90 3.37
CA ASN A 201 -0.03 7.38 4.66
C ASN A 201 0.81 7.98 5.81
N GLU A 202 2.11 8.15 5.59
CA GLU A 202 3.06 8.77 6.52
C GLU A 202 2.66 10.19 6.93
N GLY A 203 2.22 11.01 5.99
CA GLY A 203 1.79 12.39 6.27
C GLY A 203 0.49 12.46 7.07
N VAL A 204 -0.49 11.60 6.77
CA VAL A 204 -1.74 11.50 7.55
C VAL A 204 -1.45 10.96 8.95
N THR A 205 -0.60 9.93 9.09
CA THR A 205 -0.16 9.39 10.37
C THR A 205 0.45 10.49 11.25
N ALA A 206 1.35 11.30 10.69
CA ALA A 206 1.99 12.41 11.40
C ALA A 206 0.97 13.47 11.87
N LEU A 207 -0.01 13.84 11.03
CA LEU A 207 -1.08 14.78 11.41
C LEU A 207 -1.90 14.26 12.59
N VAL A 208 -2.26 12.96 12.58
CA VAL A 208 -3.02 12.35 13.68
C VAL A 208 -2.20 12.30 14.96
N GLN A 209 -0.91 11.93 14.88
CA GLN A 209 -0.05 11.88 16.06
C GLN A 209 0.11 13.24 16.76
N GLN A 210 0.21 14.31 15.98
CA GLN A 210 0.54 15.65 16.50
C GLN A 210 -0.65 16.39 17.11
N ALA A 211 -1.88 16.07 16.72
CA ALA A 211 -3.04 16.86 17.09
C ALA A 211 -4.01 16.08 18.00
N PRO A 212 -4.17 16.44 19.29
CA PRO A 212 -5.25 15.92 20.11
C PRO A 212 -6.61 16.19 19.47
N GLY A 213 -7.47 15.17 19.42
CA GLY A 213 -8.77 15.23 18.74
C GLY A 213 -8.70 14.90 17.24
N ALA A 214 -7.53 14.58 16.70
CA ALA A 214 -7.41 14.20 15.30
C ALA A 214 -7.91 12.78 15.00
N VAL A 215 -8.43 12.63 13.79
CA VAL A 215 -8.76 11.35 13.15
C VAL A 215 -8.30 11.38 11.70
N GLY A 216 -7.80 10.25 11.20
CA GLY A 216 -7.39 10.10 9.82
C GLY A 216 -7.54 8.66 9.35
N TYR A 217 -7.69 8.45 8.06
CA TYR A 217 -7.63 7.10 7.47
C TYR A 217 -6.21 6.82 6.98
N VAL A 218 -5.68 5.68 7.39
CA VAL A 218 -4.35 5.17 6.99
C VAL A 218 -4.40 3.65 6.85
N GLU A 219 -3.41 3.09 6.15
CA GLU A 219 -3.20 1.66 6.17
C GLU A 219 -2.79 1.21 7.59
N TYR A 220 -3.27 0.03 8.00
CA TYR A 220 -3.15 -0.53 9.36
C TYR A 220 -1.72 -0.54 9.90
N GLY A 221 -0.74 -0.96 9.09
CA GLY A 221 0.67 -1.01 9.49
C GLY A 221 1.23 0.36 9.89
N TYR A 222 0.77 1.43 9.23
CA TYR A 222 1.17 2.80 9.61
C TYR A 222 0.64 3.19 11.00
N ALA A 223 -0.61 2.87 11.31
CA ALA A 223 -1.17 3.14 12.63
C ALA A 223 -0.49 2.28 13.71
N LYS A 224 -0.39 0.97 13.48
CA LYS A 224 0.22 -0.02 14.38
C LYS A 224 1.67 0.35 14.74
N ASN A 225 2.51 0.56 13.71
CA ASN A 225 3.94 0.76 13.90
C ASN A 225 4.28 2.14 14.50
N ASN A 226 3.32 3.08 14.46
CA ASN A 226 3.45 4.40 15.08
C ASN A 226 2.67 4.54 16.39
N GLY A 227 2.11 3.46 16.92
CA GLY A 227 1.40 3.44 18.21
C GLY A 227 0.12 4.28 18.24
N LEU A 228 -0.52 4.50 17.08
CA LEU A 228 -1.82 5.16 17.02
C LEU A 228 -2.93 4.21 17.45
N LYS A 229 -3.92 4.74 18.15
CA LYS A 229 -5.17 4.04 18.43
C LYS A 229 -6.01 3.96 17.17
N MET A 230 -6.74 2.87 17.02
CA MET A 230 -7.59 2.59 15.88
C MET A 230 -9.01 2.28 16.35
N ALA A 231 -9.98 2.84 15.67
CA ALA A 231 -11.39 2.60 16.00
C ALA A 231 -11.85 1.21 15.52
N ASN A 232 -12.73 0.59 16.29
CA ASN A 232 -13.53 -0.53 15.82
C ASN A 232 -14.60 0.02 14.86
N LEU A 233 -14.74 -0.59 13.70
CA LEU A 233 -15.68 -0.12 12.68
C LEU A 233 -16.89 -1.06 12.58
N GLN A 234 -18.07 -0.46 12.48
CA GLN A 234 -19.31 -1.22 12.28
C GLN A 234 -19.36 -1.78 10.85
N ASN A 235 -19.39 -3.10 10.74
CA ASN A 235 -19.54 -3.80 9.46
C ASN A 235 -21.02 -3.90 9.01
N LYS A 236 -21.26 -4.53 7.87
CA LYS A 236 -22.59 -4.70 7.28
C LYS A 236 -23.53 -5.52 8.17
N SER A 237 -23.02 -6.45 8.96
CA SER A 237 -23.82 -7.24 9.93
C SER A 237 -24.22 -6.45 11.18
N GLY A 238 -23.71 -5.21 11.35
CA GLY A 238 -23.95 -4.37 12.52
C GLY A 238 -22.96 -4.58 13.67
N LYS A 239 -21.99 -5.49 13.52
CA LYS A 239 -20.96 -5.75 14.53
C LYS A 239 -19.83 -4.72 14.42
N PHE A 240 -19.32 -4.28 15.58
CA PHE A 240 -18.08 -3.50 15.64
C PHE A 240 -16.89 -4.45 15.61
N VAL A 241 -16.06 -4.34 14.58
CA VAL A 241 -14.90 -5.19 14.35
C VAL A 241 -13.63 -4.37 14.56
N ALA A 242 -12.74 -4.87 15.42
CA ALA A 242 -11.43 -4.29 15.62
C ALA A 242 -10.53 -4.56 14.42
N PRO A 243 -9.67 -3.60 14.02
CA PRO A 243 -8.70 -3.85 12.98
C PRO A 243 -7.61 -4.80 13.49
N ASP A 244 -7.43 -5.90 12.79
CA ASP A 244 -6.32 -6.84 12.98
C ASP A 244 -6.13 -7.74 11.75
N ILE A 245 -5.02 -8.45 11.70
CA ILE A 245 -4.71 -9.34 10.56
C ILE A 245 -5.77 -10.43 10.38
N ALA A 246 -6.38 -10.91 11.47
CA ALA A 246 -7.38 -11.98 11.39
C ALA A 246 -8.70 -11.50 10.79
N SER A 247 -9.18 -10.30 11.18
CA SER A 247 -10.39 -9.70 10.62
C SER A 247 -10.24 -9.32 9.14
N ALA A 248 -9.05 -8.83 8.75
CA ALA A 248 -8.73 -8.61 7.34
C ALA A 248 -8.67 -9.93 6.54
N ALA A 249 -8.05 -10.97 7.11
CA ALA A 249 -7.98 -12.28 6.47
C ALA A 249 -9.36 -12.91 6.31
N ALA A 250 -10.26 -12.74 7.29
CA ALA A 250 -11.66 -13.18 7.19
C ALA A 250 -12.36 -12.52 6.01
N THR A 251 -12.22 -11.21 5.84
CA THR A 251 -12.74 -10.48 4.67
C THR A 251 -12.22 -11.06 3.36
N LEU A 252 -10.92 -11.33 3.27
CA LEU A 252 -10.29 -11.81 2.02
C LEU A 252 -10.61 -13.28 1.72
N ALA A 253 -10.90 -14.09 2.71
CA ALA A 253 -11.22 -15.51 2.53
C ALA A 253 -12.46 -15.74 1.65
N ASN A 254 -13.37 -14.76 1.62
CA ASN A 254 -14.61 -14.81 0.84
C ASN A 254 -14.48 -14.12 -0.53
N VAL A 255 -13.28 -13.59 -0.89
CA VAL A 255 -13.08 -12.86 -2.14
C VAL A 255 -12.59 -13.81 -3.22
N GLU A 256 -13.41 -14.00 -4.26
CA GLU A 256 -12.98 -14.68 -5.47
C GLU A 256 -12.21 -13.69 -6.37
N MET A 257 -10.91 -13.94 -6.56
CA MET A 257 -10.08 -13.14 -7.47
C MET A 257 -10.43 -13.46 -8.93
N PRO A 258 -10.95 -12.47 -9.71
CA PRO A 258 -11.33 -12.69 -11.11
C PRO A 258 -10.09 -12.84 -12.02
N ALA A 259 -10.32 -13.24 -13.28
CA ALA A 259 -9.24 -13.44 -14.25
C ALA A 259 -8.43 -12.17 -14.57
N ASN A 260 -9.06 -10.98 -14.47
CA ASN A 260 -8.38 -9.70 -14.67
C ASN A 260 -7.63 -9.19 -13.43
N LEU A 261 -7.65 -9.96 -12.34
CA LEU A 261 -6.99 -9.68 -11.05
C LEU A 261 -7.42 -8.35 -10.40
N ARG A 262 -8.60 -7.83 -10.73
CA ARG A 262 -9.12 -6.57 -10.17
C ARG A 262 -10.38 -6.83 -9.37
N VAL A 263 -10.29 -6.73 -8.05
CA VAL A 263 -11.43 -6.88 -7.13
C VAL A 263 -11.21 -6.07 -5.87
N TRP A 264 -12.28 -5.49 -5.36
CA TRP A 264 -12.33 -4.81 -4.07
C TRP A 264 -13.46 -5.40 -3.24
N PRO A 265 -13.20 -5.90 -2.03
CA PRO A 265 -14.24 -6.33 -1.10
C PRO A 265 -14.97 -5.11 -0.52
N ILE A 266 -15.97 -4.61 -1.24
CA ILE A 266 -16.72 -3.41 -0.84
C ILE A 266 -17.85 -3.83 0.10
N ASP A 267 -17.86 -3.26 1.32
CA ASP A 267 -18.89 -3.49 2.34
C ASP A 267 -19.20 -4.99 2.53
N PRO A 268 -18.20 -5.79 2.93
CA PRO A 268 -18.30 -7.26 3.00
C PRO A 268 -19.40 -7.71 3.96
N GLU A 269 -19.95 -8.92 3.74
CA GLU A 269 -21.15 -9.40 4.43
C GLU A 269 -20.86 -10.26 5.67
N GLY A 270 -19.62 -10.73 5.83
CA GLY A 270 -19.24 -11.61 6.94
C GLY A 270 -19.34 -10.91 8.30
N ALA A 271 -19.80 -11.65 9.31
CA ALA A 271 -19.97 -11.08 10.65
C ALA A 271 -18.63 -10.67 11.32
N ASP A 272 -17.55 -11.29 10.92
CA ASP A 272 -16.20 -11.01 11.46
C ASP A 272 -15.33 -10.22 10.46
N ASP A 273 -15.89 -9.85 9.30
CA ASP A 273 -15.18 -9.10 8.28
C ASP A 273 -14.89 -7.67 8.75
N TYR A 274 -13.64 -7.23 8.59
CA TYR A 274 -13.30 -5.82 8.72
C TYR A 274 -13.83 -5.04 7.51
N PRO A 275 -14.48 -3.88 7.70
CA PRO A 275 -15.24 -3.24 6.61
C PRO A 275 -14.42 -2.72 5.45
N ILE A 276 -13.15 -2.31 5.69
CA ILE A 276 -12.33 -1.61 4.69
C ILE A 276 -11.00 -2.34 4.49
N VAL A 277 -11.04 -3.32 3.60
CA VAL A 277 -9.87 -4.13 3.20
C VAL A 277 -9.63 -3.97 1.71
N SER A 278 -8.38 -3.98 1.28
CA SER A 278 -8.04 -3.95 -0.13
C SER A 278 -6.78 -4.74 -0.44
N PHE A 279 -6.72 -5.27 -1.65
CA PHE A 279 -5.47 -5.62 -2.29
C PHE A 279 -4.72 -4.36 -2.74
N THR A 280 -3.43 -4.50 -3.01
CA THR A 280 -2.61 -3.53 -3.71
C THR A 280 -1.89 -4.20 -4.86
N TRP A 281 -1.67 -3.48 -5.95
CA TRP A 281 -1.16 -4.05 -7.19
C TRP A 281 0.19 -3.46 -7.57
N LEU A 282 1.09 -4.33 -8.02
CA LEU A 282 2.20 -3.93 -8.87
C LEU A 282 1.69 -3.76 -10.31
N LEU A 283 2.16 -2.72 -10.97
CA LEU A 283 1.87 -2.40 -12.37
C LEU A 283 3.12 -2.74 -13.18
N LEU A 284 3.02 -3.74 -14.05
CA LEU A 284 4.14 -4.22 -14.87
C LEU A 284 3.81 -4.07 -16.35
N ASN A 285 4.79 -3.73 -17.19
CA ASN A 285 4.61 -3.75 -18.62
C ASN A 285 4.43 -5.19 -19.12
N LYS A 286 3.61 -5.40 -20.16
CA LYS A 286 3.52 -6.70 -20.83
C LYS A 286 4.79 -7.04 -21.61
N LYS A 287 5.55 -6.00 -22.03
CA LYS A 287 6.78 -6.16 -22.80
C LYS A 287 7.87 -5.27 -22.25
N TYR A 288 9.05 -5.84 -22.07
CA TYR A 288 10.28 -5.16 -21.71
C TYR A 288 11.32 -5.35 -22.82
N SER A 289 12.02 -4.28 -23.20
CA SER A 289 13.08 -4.34 -24.22
C SER A 289 14.41 -4.90 -23.68
N ASP A 290 14.63 -4.81 -22.37
CA ASP A 290 15.82 -5.31 -21.68
C ASP A 290 15.51 -6.66 -21.04
N ALA A 291 16.04 -7.74 -21.62
CA ALA A 291 15.80 -9.11 -21.14
C ALA A 291 16.41 -9.37 -19.74
N ALA A 292 17.54 -8.74 -19.41
CA ALA A 292 18.16 -8.91 -18.10
C ALA A 292 17.31 -8.23 -17.01
N LYS A 293 16.80 -7.05 -17.31
CA LYS A 293 15.87 -6.33 -16.43
C LYS A 293 14.56 -7.11 -16.24
N LEU A 294 14.00 -7.66 -17.31
CA LEU A 294 12.80 -8.50 -17.24
C LEU A 294 13.01 -9.71 -16.33
N THR A 295 14.12 -10.41 -16.49
CA THR A 295 14.46 -11.57 -15.65
C THR A 295 14.54 -11.16 -14.19
N ALA A 296 15.34 -10.14 -13.87
CA ALA A 296 15.49 -9.64 -12.51
C ALA A 296 14.15 -9.19 -11.89
N LEU A 297 13.29 -8.53 -12.68
CA LEU A 297 11.97 -8.09 -12.23
C LEU A 297 11.03 -9.26 -11.95
N LYS A 298 10.99 -10.27 -12.84
CA LYS A 298 10.18 -11.48 -12.65
C LYS A 298 10.64 -12.25 -11.42
N ASP A 299 11.94 -12.41 -11.23
CA ASP A 299 12.49 -13.12 -10.07
C ASP A 299 12.18 -12.39 -8.77
N PHE A 300 12.39 -11.06 -8.73
CA PHE A 300 12.03 -10.24 -7.58
C PHE A 300 10.52 -10.33 -7.24
N VAL A 301 9.64 -10.18 -8.22
CA VAL A 301 8.19 -10.25 -7.99
C VAL A 301 7.77 -11.66 -7.57
N THR A 302 8.32 -12.70 -8.17
CA THR A 302 8.06 -14.11 -7.79
C THR A 302 8.48 -14.35 -6.34
N TRP A 303 9.67 -13.89 -5.96
CA TRP A 303 10.15 -13.99 -4.59
C TRP A 303 9.25 -13.19 -3.62
N GLY A 304 8.81 -11.99 -4.00
CA GLY A 304 7.86 -11.19 -3.22
C GLY A 304 6.52 -11.89 -3.00
N LEU A 305 6.01 -12.57 -4.02
CA LEU A 305 4.77 -13.36 -3.95
C LEU A 305 4.90 -14.67 -3.16
N THR A 306 6.11 -15.11 -2.86
CA THR A 306 6.40 -16.36 -2.13
C THR A 306 7.11 -16.09 -0.82
N ASP A 307 8.45 -16.14 -0.79
CA ASP A 307 9.26 -15.95 0.44
C ASP A 307 9.09 -14.56 1.05
N GLY A 308 8.82 -13.55 0.24
CA GLY A 308 8.58 -12.19 0.68
C GLY A 308 7.30 -12.02 1.50
N GLN A 309 6.30 -12.90 1.33
CA GLN A 309 5.04 -12.83 2.08
C GLN A 309 5.25 -13.02 3.59
N LYS A 310 6.31 -13.70 4.02
CA LYS A 310 6.63 -13.87 5.45
C LYS A 310 6.83 -12.55 6.23
N PHE A 311 7.13 -11.45 5.54
CA PHE A 311 7.28 -10.14 6.15
C PHE A 311 5.97 -9.37 6.28
N SER A 312 4.87 -9.87 5.70
CA SER A 312 3.59 -9.15 5.64
C SER A 312 3.03 -8.91 7.04
N GLU A 313 2.82 -9.93 7.85
CA GLU A 313 2.17 -9.81 9.18
C GLU A 313 2.97 -8.96 10.16
N GLU A 314 4.32 -9.07 10.14
CA GLU A 314 5.21 -8.24 10.95
C GLU A 314 4.96 -6.75 10.71
N LEU A 315 4.77 -6.37 9.44
CA LEU A 315 4.58 -5.00 9.00
C LEU A 315 3.11 -4.53 9.00
N GLY A 316 2.16 -5.43 9.32
CA GLY A 316 0.75 -5.09 9.40
C GLY A 316 -0.05 -5.42 8.13
N TYR A 317 0.50 -6.17 7.20
CA TYR A 317 -0.18 -6.61 5.97
C TYR A 317 -0.72 -8.03 6.10
N VAL A 318 -1.71 -8.33 5.27
CA VAL A 318 -2.26 -9.68 5.13
C VAL A 318 -1.53 -10.39 4.00
N PRO A 319 -0.91 -11.56 4.25
CA PRO A 319 -0.36 -12.39 3.20
C PRO A 319 -1.45 -12.75 2.18
N LEU A 320 -1.07 -12.83 0.90
CA LEU A 320 -2.02 -13.22 -0.14
C LEU A 320 -2.51 -14.66 0.06
N PRO A 321 -3.81 -14.92 -0.10
CA PRO A 321 -4.31 -16.30 -0.15
C PRO A 321 -3.64 -17.10 -1.28
N ALA A 322 -3.33 -18.37 -1.03
CA ALA A 322 -2.62 -19.22 -2.00
C ALA A 322 -3.25 -19.22 -3.41
N PRO A 323 -4.58 -19.28 -3.60
CA PRO A 323 -5.19 -19.19 -4.93
C PRO A 323 -4.90 -17.87 -5.65
N VAL A 324 -4.77 -16.75 -4.89
CA VAL A 324 -4.43 -15.44 -5.44
C VAL A 324 -2.97 -15.41 -5.88
N VAL A 325 -2.06 -15.98 -5.07
CA VAL A 325 -0.64 -16.13 -5.43
C VAL A 325 -0.47 -16.90 -6.74
N GLU A 326 -1.16 -18.02 -6.92
CA GLU A 326 -1.06 -18.81 -8.15
C GLU A 326 -1.60 -18.04 -9.38
N LYS A 327 -2.71 -17.32 -9.25
CA LYS A 327 -3.21 -16.44 -10.33
C LYS A 327 -2.23 -15.30 -10.64
N ALA A 328 -1.63 -14.69 -9.63
CA ALA A 328 -0.63 -13.64 -9.79
C ALA A 328 0.62 -14.14 -10.52
N LYS A 329 1.14 -15.31 -10.14
CA LYS A 329 2.28 -15.99 -10.82
C LYS A 329 1.96 -16.34 -12.26
N ALA A 330 0.76 -16.86 -12.53
CA ALA A 330 0.33 -17.15 -13.89
C ALA A 330 0.28 -15.88 -14.76
N ALA A 331 -0.22 -14.76 -14.23
CA ALA A 331 -0.21 -13.48 -14.92
C ALA A 331 1.21 -12.96 -15.14
N LEU A 332 2.09 -13.05 -14.13
CA LEU A 332 3.50 -12.65 -14.23
C LEU A 332 4.23 -13.44 -15.33
N ALA A 333 3.92 -14.73 -15.51
CA ALA A 333 4.52 -15.56 -16.54
C ALA A 333 4.21 -15.07 -17.98
N THR A 334 3.10 -14.35 -18.19
CA THR A 334 2.69 -13.82 -19.50
C THR A 334 3.51 -12.62 -19.98
N ILE A 335 4.37 -12.04 -19.15
CA ILE A 335 5.18 -10.86 -19.48
C ILE A 335 6.35 -11.29 -20.37
N GLU A 336 6.60 -10.54 -21.44
CA GLU A 336 7.61 -10.79 -22.47
C GLU A 336 8.70 -9.71 -22.47
#